data_a48def5cd4b7da7f1aa6000b0e7cb89f
#
_entry.id   a48def5cd4b7da7f1aa6000b0e7cb89f
#
_cell.length_a   1.000
_cell.length_b   1.000
_cell.length_c   1.000
_cell.angle_alpha   90.00
_cell.angle_beta   90.00
_cell.angle_gamma   90.00
#
_symmetry.space_group_name_H-M   'P 1'
#
loop_
_entity.id
_entity.type
_entity.pdbx_description
1 polymer ?
#
loop_
_entity_poly.entity_id
_entity_poly.type
_entity_poly.pdbx_seq_one_letter_code
_entity_poly.pdbx_strand_id
1 'polypeptide(L)'
;MRWHELQHAYGSASQVPGVLSRIAWGDAPSSDEALNDLERWIGTPPVFDSTAATVPFLWELAATDTVRDRAGVLDLLSTILAAGNPEHPAWTRAAHEAVAEGRGTAVRLAADDTAASPPRTVRAAATRLLAAIDGHTCPACPAGPAPSPDRA
;
A
#
# COMPACT_ATOMS: atom_id res chain seq x y z
N MET A 1 18.43 3.58 -1.52
CA MET A 1 17.36 4.58 -1.64
C MET A 1 17.61 5.72 -0.67
N ARG A 2 17.42 6.93 -1.12
CA ARG A 2 17.74 8.13 -0.33
C ARG A 2 16.49 8.71 0.31
N TRP A 3 16.02 8.10 1.38
CA TRP A 3 14.80 8.53 2.08
C TRP A 3 14.83 9.99 2.52
N HIS A 4 16.01 10.53 2.87
CA HIS A 4 16.13 11.91 3.30
C HIS A 4 15.85 12.93 2.18
N GLU A 5 15.85 12.50 0.92
CA GLU A 5 15.50 13.33 -0.23
C GLU A 5 14.02 13.29 -0.55
N LEU A 6 13.27 12.38 0.08
CA LEU A 6 11.84 12.22 -0.11
C LEU A 6 11.06 12.94 0.98
N GLN A 7 9.79 13.21 0.72
CA GLN A 7 8.92 13.95 1.62
C GLN A 7 7.70 13.11 2.02
N HIS A 8 7.19 13.37 3.23
CA HIS A 8 5.86 12.94 3.65
C HIS A 8 5.10 14.12 4.27
N ALA A 9 3.91 13.87 4.83
CA ALA A 9 3.02 14.93 5.33
C ALA A 9 3.68 15.89 6.34
N TYR A 10 4.71 15.46 7.04
CA TYR A 10 5.37 16.23 8.11
C TYR A 10 6.83 16.56 7.82
N GLY A 11 7.29 16.41 6.59
CA GLY A 11 8.64 16.77 6.18
C GLY A 11 9.42 15.62 5.52
N SER A 12 10.70 15.51 5.87
CA SER A 12 11.58 14.49 5.27
C SER A 12 11.18 13.07 5.66
N ALA A 13 11.25 12.17 4.70
CA ALA A 13 10.92 10.76 4.89
C ALA A 13 12.06 9.93 5.51
N SER A 14 13.08 10.56 6.06
CA SER A 14 14.26 9.87 6.62
C SER A 14 13.92 8.86 7.73
N GLN A 15 12.77 9.02 8.41
CA GLN A 15 12.35 8.13 9.49
C GLN A 15 11.51 6.94 9.01
N VAL A 16 11.12 6.91 7.73
CA VAL A 16 10.26 5.82 7.21
C VAL A 16 10.89 4.44 7.39
N PRO A 17 12.18 4.21 7.06
CA PRO A 17 12.78 2.90 7.26
C PRO A 17 12.70 2.40 8.71
N GLY A 18 12.92 3.28 9.69
CA GLY A 18 12.81 2.92 11.11
C GLY A 18 11.40 2.53 11.51
N VAL A 19 10.39 3.23 10.99
CA VAL A 19 8.99 2.92 11.24
C VAL A 19 8.63 1.57 10.61
N LEU A 20 9.05 1.31 9.39
CA LEU A 20 8.82 0.02 8.73
C LEU A 20 9.44 -1.13 9.52
N SER A 21 10.65 -0.93 10.04
CA SER A 21 11.32 -1.92 10.89
C SER A 21 10.53 -2.20 12.18
N ARG A 22 9.96 -1.17 12.81
CA ARG A 22 9.14 -1.34 14.01
C ARG A 22 7.85 -2.09 13.71
N ILE A 23 7.23 -1.87 12.56
CA ILE A 23 6.05 -2.64 12.13
C ILE A 23 6.43 -4.13 11.97
N ALA A 24 7.59 -4.40 11.38
CA ALA A 24 8.04 -5.77 11.11
C ALA A 24 8.46 -6.51 12.38
N TRP A 25 9.16 -5.86 13.29
CA TRP A 25 9.87 -6.52 14.40
C TRP A 25 9.53 -5.99 15.78
N GLY A 26 8.75 -4.91 15.88
CA GLY A 26 8.40 -4.32 17.17
C GLY A 26 7.44 -5.21 17.97
N ASP A 27 7.39 -4.96 19.28
CA ASP A 27 6.35 -5.53 20.14
C ASP A 27 4.99 -4.93 19.78
N ALA A 28 3.90 -5.45 20.38
CA ALA A 28 2.55 -5.04 20.05
C ALA A 28 2.32 -3.52 20.10
N PRO A 29 2.65 -2.81 21.20
CA PRO A 29 2.43 -1.36 21.26
C PRO A 29 3.29 -0.60 20.27
N SER A 30 4.55 -0.98 20.09
CA SER A 30 5.48 -0.31 19.19
C SER A 30 5.10 -0.49 17.72
N SER A 31 4.66 -1.69 17.37
CA SER A 31 4.22 -1.99 15.99
C SER A 31 2.94 -1.23 15.63
N ASP A 32 1.96 -1.21 16.55
CA ASP A 32 0.69 -0.51 16.33
C ASP A 32 0.91 1.01 16.22
N GLU A 33 1.75 1.57 17.07
CA GLU A 33 2.11 3.00 17.01
C GLU A 33 2.83 3.34 15.72
N ALA A 34 3.76 2.49 15.28
CA ALA A 34 4.49 2.70 14.04
C ALA A 34 3.57 2.68 12.82
N LEU A 35 2.61 1.77 12.79
CA LEU A 35 1.63 1.72 11.69
C LEU A 35 0.75 2.98 11.69
N ASN A 36 0.31 3.43 12.85
CA ASN A 36 -0.46 4.68 12.97
C ASN A 36 0.35 5.89 12.49
N ASP A 37 1.63 5.96 12.84
CA ASP A 37 2.51 7.03 12.37
C ASP A 37 2.63 7.01 10.85
N LEU A 38 2.82 5.84 10.27
CA LEU A 38 2.95 5.69 8.84
C LEU A 38 1.66 6.09 8.10
N GLU A 39 0.51 5.70 8.65
CA GLU A 39 -0.80 6.11 8.11
C GLU A 39 -0.93 7.63 8.06
N ARG A 40 -0.49 8.33 9.10
CA ARG A 40 -0.53 9.79 9.12
C ARG A 40 0.44 10.42 8.12
N TRP A 41 1.59 9.77 7.88
CA TRP A 41 2.64 10.34 7.04
C TRP A 41 2.36 10.14 5.55
N ILE A 42 1.85 8.98 5.16
CA ILE A 42 1.68 8.63 3.75
C ILE A 42 0.28 8.16 3.38
N GLY A 43 -0.56 7.84 4.35
CA GLY A 43 -1.92 7.33 4.10
C GLY A 43 -2.98 8.42 4.04
N THR A 44 -2.67 9.61 4.54
CA THR A 44 -3.58 10.75 4.51
C THR A 44 -3.28 11.60 3.27
N PRO A 45 -4.28 11.98 2.45
CA PRO A 45 -4.02 12.86 1.31
C PRO A 45 -3.37 14.17 1.74
N PRO A 46 -2.49 14.76 0.93
CA PRO A 46 -2.11 14.31 -0.42
C PRO A 46 -1.05 13.20 -0.43
N VAL A 47 -0.91 12.54 -1.59
CA VAL A 47 0.16 11.57 -1.83
C VAL A 47 1.48 12.31 -2.01
N PHE A 48 2.55 11.74 -1.48
CA PHE A 48 3.91 12.28 -1.59
C PHE A 48 4.81 11.36 -2.41
N ASP A 49 6.01 11.84 -2.74
CA ASP A 49 7.01 11.03 -3.45
C ASP A 49 7.46 9.81 -2.62
N SER A 50 7.49 9.95 -1.27
CA SER A 50 7.81 8.84 -0.37
C SER A 50 6.74 7.74 -0.38
N THR A 51 5.52 8.07 -0.76
CA THR A 51 4.42 7.10 -0.77
C THR A 51 4.72 5.95 -1.73
N ALA A 52 5.09 6.25 -2.96
CA ALA A 52 5.46 5.22 -3.94
C ALA A 52 6.66 4.39 -3.48
N ALA A 53 7.66 5.04 -2.86
CA ALA A 53 8.85 4.36 -2.36
C ALA A 53 8.54 3.41 -1.21
N THR A 54 7.50 3.70 -0.42
CA THR A 54 7.12 2.89 0.74
C THR A 54 6.29 1.67 0.34
N VAL A 55 5.50 1.76 -0.73
CA VAL A 55 4.55 0.70 -1.12
C VAL A 55 5.17 -0.69 -1.27
N PRO A 56 6.33 -0.87 -1.93
CA PRO A 56 6.94 -2.22 -2.02
C PRO A 56 7.20 -2.85 -0.66
N PHE A 57 7.62 -2.06 0.33
CA PHE A 57 7.85 -2.54 1.69
C PHE A 57 6.53 -2.91 2.38
N LEU A 58 5.45 -2.17 2.10
CA LEU A 58 4.13 -2.51 2.62
C LEU A 58 3.66 -3.86 2.09
N TRP A 59 3.90 -4.16 0.82
CA TRP A 59 3.58 -5.46 0.26
C TRP A 59 4.39 -6.58 0.92
N GLU A 60 5.66 -6.36 1.20
CA GLU A 60 6.48 -7.33 1.92
C GLU A 60 5.94 -7.58 3.33
N LEU A 61 5.56 -6.51 4.03
CA LEU A 61 4.98 -6.62 5.38
C LEU A 61 3.66 -7.39 5.33
N ALA A 62 2.80 -7.10 4.37
CA ALA A 62 1.52 -7.79 4.22
C ALA A 62 1.69 -9.29 3.96
N ALA A 63 2.77 -9.68 3.29
CA ALA A 63 3.09 -11.07 2.95
C ALA A 63 3.85 -11.81 4.05
N THR A 64 4.25 -11.13 5.12
CA THR A 64 5.08 -11.71 6.19
C THR A 64 4.22 -12.14 7.37
N ASP A 65 4.21 -13.43 7.66
CA ASP A 65 3.33 -14.03 8.69
C ASP A 65 3.54 -13.46 10.09
N THR A 66 4.75 -13.01 10.40
CA THR A 66 5.11 -12.50 11.72
C THR A 66 4.68 -11.06 11.96
N VAL A 67 4.24 -10.34 10.93
CA VAL A 67 3.74 -8.97 11.08
C VAL A 67 2.38 -9.03 11.78
N ARG A 68 2.25 -8.22 12.82
CA ARG A 68 1.12 -8.27 13.73
C ARG A 68 -0.20 -7.86 13.09
N ASP A 69 -0.21 -6.72 12.40
CA ASP A 69 -1.44 -6.17 11.82
C ASP A 69 -1.35 -6.11 10.29
N ARG A 70 -1.33 -7.26 9.68
CA ARG A 70 -1.26 -7.38 8.21
C ARG A 70 -2.51 -6.79 7.55
N ALA A 71 -3.67 -6.94 8.19
CA ALA A 71 -4.91 -6.34 7.69
C ALA A 71 -4.81 -4.82 7.65
N GLY A 72 -4.24 -4.19 8.68
CA GLY A 72 -4.00 -2.75 8.72
C GLY A 72 -3.04 -2.30 7.63
N VAL A 73 -2.00 -3.08 7.33
CA VAL A 73 -1.08 -2.79 6.23
C VAL A 73 -1.82 -2.83 4.88
N LEU A 74 -2.67 -3.83 4.67
CA LEU A 74 -3.48 -3.93 3.45
C LEU A 74 -4.48 -2.78 3.33
N ASP A 75 -5.09 -2.37 4.44
CA ASP A 75 -6.00 -1.23 4.46
C ASP A 75 -5.28 0.07 4.14
N LEU A 76 -4.03 0.22 4.59
CA LEU A 76 -3.20 1.37 4.21
C LEU A 76 -2.95 1.41 2.70
N LEU A 77 -2.66 0.27 2.09
CA LEU A 77 -2.52 0.19 0.63
C LEU A 77 -3.80 0.61 -0.09
N SER A 78 -4.96 0.21 0.42
CA SER A 78 -6.27 0.64 -0.13
C SER A 78 -6.44 2.15 -0.01
N THR A 79 -6.05 2.73 1.13
CA THR A 79 -6.12 4.18 1.37
C THR A 79 -5.22 4.94 0.41
N ILE A 80 -4.01 4.45 0.17
CA ILE A 80 -3.08 5.04 -0.79
C ILE A 80 -3.69 5.04 -2.21
N LEU A 81 -4.31 3.93 -2.59
CA LEU A 81 -4.93 3.80 -3.91
C LEU A 81 -6.10 4.78 -4.09
N ALA A 82 -6.79 5.13 -3.01
CA ALA A 82 -7.90 6.09 -3.02
C ALA A 82 -7.41 7.54 -2.91
N ALA A 83 -6.15 7.77 -2.58
CA ALA A 83 -5.60 9.11 -2.37
C ALA A 83 -4.90 9.62 -3.64
N GLY A 84 -4.72 10.93 -3.72
CA GLY A 84 -3.99 11.55 -4.82
C GLY A 84 -3.34 12.86 -4.39
N ASN A 85 -2.66 13.50 -5.34
CA ASN A 85 -2.08 14.82 -5.18
C ASN A 85 -2.25 15.59 -6.50
N PRO A 86 -3.24 16.49 -6.58
CA PRO A 86 -3.50 17.21 -7.83
C PRO A 86 -2.32 18.06 -8.32
N GLU A 87 -1.47 18.52 -7.40
CA GLU A 87 -0.28 19.29 -7.76
C GLU A 87 0.88 18.42 -8.27
N HIS A 88 0.83 17.12 -7.98
CA HIS A 88 1.87 16.16 -8.33
C HIS A 88 1.27 14.86 -8.88
N PRO A 89 0.63 14.92 -10.06
CA PRO A 89 0.00 13.72 -10.63
C PRO A 89 0.98 12.57 -10.90
N ALA A 90 2.26 12.88 -11.14
CA ALA A 90 3.28 11.85 -11.31
C ALA A 90 3.51 11.05 -10.02
N TRP A 91 3.46 11.71 -8.85
CA TRP A 91 3.56 11.01 -7.56
C TRP A 91 2.36 10.08 -7.33
N THR A 92 1.17 10.57 -7.65
CA THR A 92 -0.06 9.78 -7.56
C THR A 92 0.02 8.54 -8.44
N ARG A 93 0.42 8.71 -9.69
CA ARG A 93 0.55 7.59 -10.62
C ARG A 93 1.56 6.58 -10.10
N ALA A 94 2.75 7.04 -9.67
CA ALA A 94 3.80 6.15 -9.18
C ALA A 94 3.32 5.34 -7.98
N ALA A 95 2.61 5.96 -7.02
CA ALA A 95 2.08 5.29 -5.85
C ALA A 95 1.02 4.24 -6.25
N HIS A 96 0.10 4.59 -7.14
CA HIS A 96 -0.96 3.67 -7.58
C HIS A 96 -0.42 2.51 -8.41
N GLU A 97 0.55 2.75 -9.27
CA GLU A 97 1.23 1.69 -10.02
C GLU A 97 1.96 0.72 -9.08
N ALA A 98 2.61 1.25 -8.05
CA ALA A 98 3.28 0.42 -7.06
C ALA A 98 2.29 -0.46 -6.29
N VAL A 99 1.11 0.07 -5.94
CA VAL A 99 0.05 -0.75 -5.33
C VAL A 99 -0.40 -1.84 -6.30
N ALA A 100 -0.64 -1.49 -7.55
CA ALA A 100 -1.11 -2.46 -8.56
C ALA A 100 -0.09 -3.56 -8.86
N GLU A 101 1.20 -3.27 -8.75
CA GLU A 101 2.26 -4.28 -8.92
C GLU A 101 2.18 -5.41 -7.90
N GLY A 102 1.59 -5.16 -6.74
CA GLY A 102 1.39 -6.17 -5.71
C GLY A 102 0.12 -7.00 -5.85
N ARG A 103 -0.62 -6.87 -6.96
CA ARG A 103 -1.88 -7.57 -7.17
C ARG A 103 -1.75 -9.09 -6.94
N GLY A 104 -0.66 -9.69 -7.41
CA GLY A 104 -0.41 -11.12 -7.21
C GLY A 104 -0.35 -11.51 -5.74
N THR A 105 0.24 -10.68 -4.90
CA THR A 105 0.26 -10.87 -3.45
C THR A 105 -1.15 -10.80 -2.88
N ALA A 106 -1.96 -9.83 -3.31
CA ALA A 106 -3.35 -9.70 -2.87
C ALA A 106 -4.16 -10.95 -3.24
N VAL A 107 -3.97 -11.47 -4.44
CA VAL A 107 -4.63 -12.71 -4.88
C VAL A 107 -4.29 -13.87 -3.95
N ARG A 108 -3.01 -14.04 -3.62
CA ARG A 108 -2.59 -15.12 -2.72
C ARG A 108 -3.17 -14.96 -1.31
N LEU A 109 -3.18 -13.74 -0.79
CA LEU A 109 -3.71 -13.48 0.56
C LEU A 109 -5.23 -13.60 0.63
N ALA A 110 -5.92 -13.36 -0.47
CA ALA A 110 -7.37 -13.51 -0.55
C ALA A 110 -7.80 -14.97 -0.69
N ALA A 111 -6.91 -15.86 -1.10
CA ALA A 111 -7.23 -17.28 -1.29
C ALA A 111 -7.54 -17.96 0.04
N ASP A 112 -8.50 -18.89 0.03
CA ASP A 112 -8.97 -19.62 1.21
C ASP A 112 -9.06 -21.10 0.88
N ASP A 113 -7.91 -21.72 0.59
CA ASP A 113 -7.88 -23.09 0.07
C ASP A 113 -6.98 -24.04 0.83
N THR A 114 -6.29 -23.60 1.89
CA THR A 114 -5.34 -24.45 2.62
C THR A 114 -5.40 -24.22 4.13
N ALA A 115 -4.85 -25.19 4.88
CA ALA A 115 -4.67 -25.06 6.32
C ALA A 115 -3.69 -23.93 6.70
N ALA A 116 -2.87 -23.48 5.75
CA ALA A 116 -1.95 -22.37 5.92
C ALA A 116 -2.57 -21.02 5.49
N SER A 117 -3.87 -20.96 5.23
CA SER A 117 -4.57 -19.74 4.84
C SER A 117 -4.39 -18.65 5.90
N PRO A 118 -4.20 -17.40 5.47
CA PRO A 118 -4.10 -16.29 6.41
C PRO A 118 -5.42 -16.10 7.20
N PRO A 119 -5.36 -15.42 8.35
CA PRO A 119 -6.57 -15.11 9.11
C PRO A 119 -7.66 -14.45 8.26
N ARG A 120 -8.91 -14.66 8.66
CA ARG A 120 -10.08 -14.13 7.93
C ARG A 120 -9.97 -12.62 7.71
N THR A 121 -9.48 -11.87 8.71
CA THR A 121 -9.32 -10.42 8.60
C THR A 121 -8.35 -10.03 7.49
N VAL A 122 -7.26 -10.77 7.36
CA VAL A 122 -6.26 -10.55 6.29
C VAL A 122 -6.87 -10.89 4.94
N ARG A 123 -7.58 -12.03 4.84
CA ARG A 123 -8.23 -12.42 3.59
C ARG A 123 -9.28 -11.40 3.15
N ALA A 124 -10.07 -10.89 4.09
CA ALA A 124 -11.08 -9.89 3.80
C ALA A 124 -10.45 -8.56 3.33
N ALA A 125 -9.39 -8.12 3.98
CA ALA A 125 -8.67 -6.91 3.59
C ALA A 125 -8.03 -7.08 2.21
N ALA A 126 -7.43 -8.23 1.93
CA ALA A 126 -6.84 -8.54 0.64
C ALA A 126 -7.90 -8.57 -0.47
N THR A 127 -9.06 -9.14 -0.19
CA THR A 127 -10.18 -9.18 -1.15
C THR A 127 -10.67 -7.77 -1.49
N ARG A 128 -10.81 -6.91 -0.49
CA ARG A 128 -11.21 -5.51 -0.71
C ARG A 128 -10.16 -4.76 -1.53
N LEU A 129 -8.89 -4.95 -1.19
CA LEU A 129 -7.79 -4.31 -1.92
C LEU A 129 -7.72 -4.79 -3.38
N LEU A 130 -7.87 -6.09 -3.59
CA LEU A 130 -7.89 -6.66 -4.94
C LEU A 130 -9.02 -6.06 -5.79
N ALA A 131 -10.22 -5.95 -5.22
CA ALA A 131 -11.35 -5.32 -5.91
C ALA A 131 -11.06 -3.84 -6.21
N ALA A 132 -10.42 -3.14 -5.29
CA ALA A 132 -10.04 -1.75 -5.48
C ALA A 132 -9.00 -1.59 -6.59
N ILE A 133 -8.01 -2.48 -6.66
CA ILE A 133 -7.01 -2.47 -7.73
C ILE A 133 -7.68 -2.69 -9.10
N ASP A 134 -8.55 -3.70 -9.19
CA ASP A 134 -9.18 -4.07 -10.45
C ASP A 134 -10.20 -3.02 -10.94
N GLY A 135 -10.82 -2.30 -10.02
CA GLY A 135 -11.79 -1.24 -10.33
C GLY A 135 -11.22 0.17 -10.28
N HIS A 136 -9.92 0.32 -10.06
CA HIS A 136 -9.32 1.64 -9.86
C HIS A 136 -9.41 2.52 -11.10
N THR A 137 -9.92 3.73 -10.91
CA THR A 137 -9.92 4.79 -11.90
C THR A 137 -9.64 6.12 -11.21
N CYS A 138 -8.74 6.92 -11.77
CA CYS A 138 -8.50 8.28 -11.30
C CYS A 138 -7.83 9.10 -12.40
N PRO A 139 -7.86 10.44 -12.30
CA PRO A 139 -7.28 11.30 -13.35
C PRO A 139 -5.78 11.09 -13.59
N ALA A 140 -5.03 10.71 -12.54
CA ALA A 140 -3.58 10.49 -12.62
C ALA A 140 -3.23 9.13 -13.23
N CYS A 141 -4.16 8.19 -13.20
CA CYS A 141 -3.98 6.84 -13.72
C CYS A 141 -4.98 6.64 -14.86
N PRO A 142 -4.72 7.20 -16.05
CA PRO A 142 -5.62 6.96 -17.17
C PRO A 142 -5.75 5.45 -17.37
N ALA A 143 -6.98 4.99 -17.56
CA ALA A 143 -7.23 3.60 -17.89
C ALA A 143 -6.22 3.19 -18.94
N GLY A 144 -5.60 2.04 -18.78
CA GLY A 144 -4.71 1.49 -19.79
C GLY A 144 -5.38 1.57 -21.15
N PRO A 145 -4.65 1.41 -22.25
CA PRO A 145 -5.25 1.60 -23.57
C PRO A 145 -6.59 0.90 -23.58
N ALA A 146 -7.64 1.68 -23.84
CA ALA A 146 -8.98 1.13 -23.96
C ALA A 146 -8.89 -0.12 -24.80
N PRO A 147 -9.50 -1.25 -24.39
CA PRO A 147 -9.50 -2.42 -25.25
C PRO A 147 -9.95 -1.96 -26.62
N SER A 148 -9.06 -2.13 -27.58
CA SER A 148 -9.36 -1.78 -28.96
C SER A 148 -10.67 -2.46 -29.34
N PRO A 149 -11.59 -1.77 -30.06
CA PRO A 149 -12.80 -2.43 -30.54
C PRO A 149 -12.49 -3.73 -31.30
N ASP A 150 -11.30 -3.84 -31.85
CA ASP A 150 -10.84 -5.01 -32.56
C ASP A 150 -10.45 -6.18 -31.63
N ARG A 151 -10.50 -5.99 -30.33
CA ARG A 151 -10.23 -7.02 -29.32
C ARG A 151 -11.49 -7.48 -28.60
N ALA A 152 -12.60 -6.96 -29.01
CA ALA A 152 -13.86 -7.37 -28.42
C ALA A 152 -14.22 -8.79 -28.88
#